data_7bd95e3539c2f638ee1010a51ed21bde
#
_entry.id   7bd95e3539c2f638ee1010a51ed21bde
#
_cell.length_a   1.000
_cell.length_b   1.000
_cell.length_c   1.000
_cell.angle_alpha   90.00
_cell.angle_beta   90.00
_cell.angle_gamma   90.00
#
_symmetry.space_group_name_H-M   'P 1'
#
loop_
_entity.id
_entity.type
_entity.pdbx_description
1 polymer ?
#
loop_
_entity_poly.entity_id
_entity_poly.type
_entity_poly.pdbx_seq_one_letter_code
_entity_poly.pdbx_strand_id
1 'polypeptide(L)'
;MVKQGEIIKINFNPNKGHEQAGYRPALVISNNTYNNRTKMAIVCPITNTSKEFPLHVELDERVDITGVILCEHVRAMDIYERGYKYIEKLPKDLLKKVSEIIGFEIEVV
;
A
#
# COMPACT_ATOMS: atom_id res chain seq x y z
N MET A 1 11.73 11.68 2.61
CA MET A 1 11.61 10.37 1.94
C MET A 1 10.61 9.51 2.68
N VAL A 2 9.79 8.77 1.96
CA VAL A 2 8.82 7.88 2.61
C VAL A 2 9.51 6.75 3.35
N LYS A 3 8.84 6.25 4.39
CA LYS A 3 9.34 5.16 5.22
C LYS A 3 8.34 4.00 5.21
N GLN A 4 8.87 2.80 5.37
CA GLN A 4 8.06 1.60 5.47
C GLN A 4 7.01 1.75 6.59
N GLY A 5 5.77 1.38 6.29
CA GLY A 5 4.67 1.46 7.24
C GLY A 5 3.90 2.76 7.20
N GLU A 6 4.36 3.75 6.44
CA GLU A 6 3.60 5.00 6.30
C GLU A 6 2.40 4.82 5.39
N ILE A 7 1.28 5.43 5.77
CA ILE A 7 0.12 5.57 4.91
C ILE A 7 0.22 6.95 4.27
N ILE A 8 0.21 6.97 2.95
CA ILE A 8 0.32 8.19 2.15
C ILE A 8 -0.89 8.28 1.23
N LYS A 9 -1.16 9.48 0.71
CA LYS A 9 -2.18 9.66 -0.31
C LYS A 9 -1.49 9.96 -1.64
N ILE A 10 -1.86 9.21 -2.68
CA ILE A 10 -1.19 9.27 -3.98
C ILE A 10 -2.18 8.99 -5.10
N ASN A 11 -1.91 9.54 -6.28
CA ASN A 11 -2.73 9.32 -7.46
C ASN A 11 -2.29 8.05 -8.18
N PHE A 12 -3.20 7.08 -8.29
CA PHE A 12 -2.97 5.81 -8.97
C PHE A 12 -3.24 5.86 -10.47
N ASN A 13 -3.75 6.98 -10.97
CA ASN A 13 -3.97 7.13 -12.42
C ASN A 13 -2.64 7.31 -13.17
N PRO A 14 -2.52 6.89 -14.43
CA PRO A 14 -3.53 6.12 -15.16
C PRO A 14 -3.58 4.67 -14.70
N ASN A 15 -4.77 4.08 -14.79
CA ASN A 15 -4.95 2.66 -14.48
C ASN A 15 -5.37 1.91 -15.74
N LYS A 16 -5.23 0.57 -15.71
CA LYS A 16 -5.67 -0.31 -16.79
C LYS A 16 -6.45 -1.48 -16.22
N GLY A 17 -7.60 -1.77 -16.81
CA GLY A 17 -8.41 -2.91 -16.43
C GLY A 17 -8.83 -2.88 -14.96
N HIS A 18 -8.44 -3.91 -14.21
CA HIS A 18 -8.85 -4.10 -12.82
C HIS A 18 -7.95 -3.41 -11.80
N GLU A 19 -6.95 -2.65 -12.24
CA GLU A 19 -6.08 -1.91 -11.33
C GLU A 19 -6.84 -0.80 -10.62
N GLN A 20 -6.46 -0.53 -9.38
CA GLN A 20 -7.03 0.59 -8.64
C GLN A 20 -6.67 1.92 -9.31
N ALA A 21 -7.61 2.87 -9.25
CA ALA A 21 -7.47 4.16 -9.90
C ALA A 21 -7.78 5.29 -8.92
N GLY A 22 -7.41 6.50 -9.30
CA GLY A 22 -7.75 7.72 -8.58
C GLY A 22 -6.80 8.06 -7.45
N TYR A 23 -7.10 9.17 -6.80
CA TYR A 23 -6.34 9.70 -5.68
C TYR A 23 -6.84 9.05 -4.40
N ARG A 24 -6.02 8.22 -3.77
CA ARG A 24 -6.44 7.43 -2.61
C ARG A 24 -5.30 7.12 -1.66
N PRO A 25 -5.62 6.70 -0.43
CA PRO A 25 -4.60 6.24 0.50
C PRO A 25 -3.90 4.97 0.01
N ALA A 26 -2.64 4.84 0.39
CA ALA A 26 -1.84 3.67 0.09
C ALA A 26 -0.85 3.41 1.23
N LEU A 27 -0.57 2.13 1.47
CA LEU A 27 0.44 1.72 2.44
C LEU A 27 1.79 1.59 1.73
N VAL A 28 2.82 2.19 2.27
CA VAL A 28 4.21 1.95 1.83
C VAL A 28 4.68 0.67 2.48
N ILE A 29 4.82 -0.40 1.69
CA ILE A 29 5.23 -1.71 2.20
C ILE A 29 6.74 -1.94 2.04
N SER A 30 7.39 -1.27 1.11
CA SER A 30 8.82 -1.42 0.87
C SER A 30 9.65 -0.81 2.00
N ASN A 31 10.77 -1.44 2.32
CA ASN A 31 11.64 -0.98 3.38
C ASN A 31 12.45 0.26 2.96
N ASN A 32 13.06 0.90 3.96
CA ASN A 32 13.74 2.17 3.75
C ASN A 32 14.96 2.04 2.82
N THR A 33 15.64 0.89 2.85
CA THR A 33 16.76 0.63 1.95
C THR A 33 16.30 0.62 0.49
N TYR A 34 15.22 -0.10 0.20
CA TYR A 34 14.62 -0.12 -1.13
C TYR A 34 14.24 1.29 -1.57
N ASN A 35 13.51 2.02 -0.72
CA ASN A 35 13.00 3.36 -1.04
C ASN A 35 14.16 4.32 -1.33
N ASN A 36 15.22 4.25 -0.54
CA ASN A 36 16.38 5.12 -0.71
C ASN A 36 17.19 4.80 -1.96
N ARG A 37 17.36 3.53 -2.27
CA ARG A 37 18.19 3.11 -3.42
C ARG A 37 17.47 3.28 -4.75
N THR A 38 16.19 2.99 -4.82
CA THR A 38 15.43 3.04 -6.08
C THR A 38 14.80 4.39 -6.36
N LYS A 39 14.64 5.24 -5.33
CA LYS A 39 13.85 6.48 -5.41
C LYS A 39 12.39 6.20 -5.80
N MET A 40 11.93 4.99 -5.50
CA MET A 40 10.54 4.54 -5.70
C MET A 40 10.03 3.98 -4.39
N ALA A 41 8.77 3.59 -4.35
CA ALA A 41 8.21 2.84 -3.24
C ALA A 41 7.28 1.75 -3.76
N ILE A 42 7.24 0.63 -3.06
CA ILE A 42 6.25 -0.41 -3.32
C ILE A 42 5.07 -0.13 -2.39
N VAL A 43 3.88 -0.01 -2.97
CA VAL A 43 2.69 0.42 -2.24
C VAL A 43 1.52 -0.54 -2.48
N CYS A 44 0.61 -0.58 -1.51
CA CYS A 44 -0.68 -1.26 -1.63
C CYS A 44 -1.78 -0.20 -1.47
N PRO A 45 -2.72 -0.08 -2.42
CA PRO A 45 -3.83 0.86 -2.27
C PRO A 45 -4.78 0.44 -1.16
N ILE A 46 -5.48 1.43 -0.59
CA ILE A 46 -6.47 1.25 0.45
C ILE A 46 -7.81 1.75 -0.09
N THR A 47 -8.87 0.98 0.10
CA THR A 47 -10.20 1.33 -0.39
C THR A 47 -11.29 0.93 0.59
N ASN A 48 -12.41 1.68 0.57
CA ASN A 48 -13.62 1.34 1.33
C ASN A 48 -14.63 0.57 0.50
N THR A 49 -14.40 0.40 -0.80
CA THR A 49 -15.41 -0.14 -1.71
C THR A 49 -15.14 -1.58 -2.13
N SER A 50 -14.23 -2.25 -1.45
CA SER A 50 -13.86 -3.61 -1.77
C SER A 50 -14.80 -4.62 -1.11
N LYS A 51 -15.02 -5.76 -1.78
CA LYS A 51 -15.67 -6.92 -1.19
C LYS A 51 -14.68 -7.67 -0.31
N GLU A 52 -15.19 -8.44 0.64
CA GLU A 52 -14.35 -9.30 1.46
C GLU A 52 -13.55 -10.27 0.57
N PHE A 53 -12.25 -10.40 0.86
CA PHE A 53 -11.35 -11.20 0.08
C PHE A 53 -10.14 -11.58 0.93
N PRO A 54 -9.63 -12.84 0.86
CA PRO A 54 -8.56 -13.30 1.76
C PRO A 54 -7.25 -12.51 1.69
N LEU A 55 -6.97 -11.85 0.55
CA LEU A 55 -5.75 -11.05 0.38
C LEU A 55 -5.93 -9.59 0.81
N HIS A 56 -7.04 -9.25 1.44
CA HIS A 56 -7.27 -7.91 1.98
C HIS A 56 -6.95 -7.89 3.47
N VAL A 57 -6.37 -6.79 3.94
CA VAL A 57 -6.11 -6.56 5.36
C VAL A 57 -6.97 -5.37 5.80
N GLU A 58 -7.89 -5.64 6.73
CA GLU A 58 -8.78 -4.62 7.24
C GLU A 58 -8.06 -3.69 8.21
N LEU A 59 -8.26 -2.38 8.03
CA LEU A 59 -7.80 -1.38 8.99
C LEU A 59 -8.72 -1.36 10.20
N ASP A 60 -8.19 -0.98 11.35
CA ASP A 60 -8.95 -0.95 12.59
C ASP A 60 -8.90 0.46 13.23
N GLU A 61 -9.45 0.59 14.43
CA GLU A 61 -9.62 1.86 15.14
C GLU A 61 -8.30 2.55 15.53
N ARG A 62 -7.15 1.88 15.38
CA ARG A 62 -5.85 2.46 15.70
C ARG A 62 -5.37 3.47 14.66
N VAL A 63 -6.04 3.52 13.50
CA VAL A 63 -5.74 4.52 12.45
C VAL A 63 -7.02 5.24 12.07
N ASP A 64 -6.87 6.47 11.57
CA ASP A 64 -8.01 7.29 11.16
C ASP A 64 -8.54 6.89 9.78
N ILE A 65 -7.66 6.45 8.90
CA ILE A 65 -8.05 5.95 7.58
C ILE A 65 -8.83 4.65 7.76
N THR A 66 -9.94 4.54 7.04
CA THR A 66 -10.80 3.34 7.06
C THR A 66 -10.69 2.56 5.77
N GLY A 67 -11.09 1.30 5.80
CA GLY A 67 -11.13 0.44 4.63
C GLY A 67 -10.21 -0.76 4.73
N VAL A 68 -9.85 -1.30 3.57
CA VAL A 68 -8.99 -2.48 3.47
C VAL A 68 -7.78 -2.19 2.61
N ILE A 69 -6.66 -2.81 2.98
CA ILE A 69 -5.42 -2.75 2.21
C ILE A 69 -5.49 -3.86 1.16
N LEU A 70 -5.36 -3.49 -0.11
CA LEU A 70 -5.44 -4.43 -1.23
C LEU A 70 -4.05 -5.01 -1.51
N CYS A 71 -3.70 -6.10 -0.84
CA CYS A 71 -2.37 -6.70 -0.98
C CYS A 71 -2.12 -7.24 -2.39
N GLU A 72 -3.17 -7.67 -3.10
CA GLU A 72 -3.05 -8.18 -4.47
C GLU A 72 -2.83 -7.07 -5.51
N HIS A 73 -2.99 -5.81 -5.12
CA HIS A 73 -2.71 -4.66 -6.00
C HIS A 73 -1.35 -4.02 -5.70
N VAL A 74 -0.47 -4.75 -5.04
CA VAL A 74 0.87 -4.27 -4.71
C VAL A 74 1.63 -3.89 -5.98
N ARG A 75 2.27 -2.70 -5.98
CA ARG A 75 3.02 -2.23 -7.14
C ARG A 75 4.08 -1.22 -6.74
N ALA A 76 5.16 -1.18 -7.53
CA ALA A 76 6.17 -0.14 -7.40
C ALA A 76 5.71 1.11 -8.14
N MET A 77 5.90 2.27 -7.50
CA MET A 77 5.50 3.55 -8.07
C MET A 77 6.59 4.59 -7.82
N ASP A 78 6.75 5.49 -8.78
CA ASP A 78 7.58 6.67 -8.62
C ASP A 78 6.78 7.73 -7.88
N ILE A 79 6.75 7.64 -6.57
CA ILE A 79 5.90 8.49 -5.73
C ILE A 79 6.36 9.95 -5.73
N TYR A 80 7.65 10.20 -5.96
CA TYR A 80 8.18 11.56 -5.97
C TYR A 80 7.77 12.30 -7.24
N GLU A 81 7.75 11.61 -8.38
CA GLU A 81 7.26 12.18 -9.62
C GLU A 81 5.75 12.43 -9.58
N ARG A 82 5.00 11.50 -8.99
CA ARG A 82 3.53 11.63 -8.87
C ARG A 82 3.12 12.64 -7.80
N GLY A 83 3.98 12.87 -6.81
CA GLY A 83 3.61 13.62 -5.62
C GLY A 83 2.81 12.78 -4.64
N TYR A 84 2.99 13.03 -3.36
CA TYR A 84 2.27 12.30 -2.33
C TYR A 84 2.10 13.18 -1.09
N LYS A 85 1.18 12.76 -0.21
CA LYS A 85 0.95 13.41 1.06
C LYS A 85 0.99 12.36 2.17
N TYR A 86 1.79 12.59 3.21
CA TYR A 86 1.81 11.73 4.38
C TYR A 86 0.50 11.88 5.15
N ILE A 87 -0.04 10.75 5.63
CA ILE A 87 -1.27 10.75 6.44
C ILE A 87 -0.98 10.27 7.86
N GLU A 88 -0.54 9.02 8.01
CA GLU A 88 -0.31 8.43 9.32
C GLU A 88 0.50 7.14 9.16
N LYS A 89 0.82 6.50 10.28
CA LYS A 89 1.63 5.29 10.29
C LYS A 89 0.77 4.08 10.66
N LEU A 90 0.94 3.00 9.91
CA LEU A 90 0.25 1.75 10.18
C LEU A 90 0.86 1.02 11.39
N PRO A 91 0.04 0.42 12.29
CA PRO A 91 0.55 -0.44 13.34
C PRO A 91 1.39 -1.60 12.79
N LYS A 92 2.44 -1.95 13.53
CA LYS A 92 3.44 -2.92 13.06
C LYS A 92 2.88 -4.31 12.80
N ASP A 93 1.93 -4.74 13.60
CA ASP A 93 1.30 -6.06 13.43
C ASP A 93 0.53 -6.15 12.11
N LEU A 94 -0.16 -5.07 11.71
CA LEU A 94 -0.85 -5.02 10.43
C LEU A 94 0.13 -4.95 9.26
N LEU A 95 1.22 -4.21 9.42
CA LEU A 95 2.28 -4.14 8.42
C LEU A 95 2.89 -5.52 8.17
N LYS A 96 3.15 -6.26 9.22
CA LYS A 96 3.69 -7.63 9.13
C LYS A 96 2.71 -8.55 8.41
N LYS A 97 1.42 -8.43 8.71
CA LYS A 97 0.38 -9.23 8.07
C LYS A 97 0.34 -8.98 6.56
N VAL A 98 0.41 -7.72 6.14
CA VAL A 98 0.46 -7.36 4.72
C VAL A 98 1.71 -7.96 4.06
N SER A 99 2.87 -7.84 4.71
CA SER A 99 4.12 -8.40 4.19
C SER A 99 4.04 -9.91 4.01
N GLU A 100 3.42 -10.62 4.94
CA GLU A 100 3.25 -12.07 4.86
C GLU A 100 2.34 -12.46 3.69
N ILE A 101 1.25 -11.74 3.48
CA ILE A 101 0.33 -11.98 2.37
C ILE A 101 1.04 -11.76 1.03
N ILE A 102 1.80 -10.68 0.90
CA ILE A 102 2.56 -10.40 -0.33
C ILE A 102 3.59 -11.51 -0.57
N GLY A 103 4.26 -11.97 0.48
CA GLY A 103 5.19 -13.09 0.37
C GLY A 103 4.52 -14.34 -0.17
N PHE A 104 3.30 -14.61 0.27
CA PHE A 104 2.49 -15.71 -0.25
C PHE A 104 2.18 -15.52 -1.74
N GLU A 105 1.83 -14.30 -2.15
CA GLU A 105 1.46 -14.01 -3.55
C GLU A 105 2.57 -14.31 -4.55
N ILE A 106 3.82 -14.19 -4.12
CA ILE A 106 4.97 -14.38 -4.99
C ILE A 106 5.76 -15.64 -4.66
N GLU A 107 5.20 -16.50 -3.80
CA GLU A 107 5.84 -17.75 -3.42
C GLU A 107 5.99 -18.67 -4.63
N VAL A 108 7.18 -19.24 -4.79
CA VAL A 108 7.45 -20.20 -5.87
C VAL A 108 6.95 -21.57 -5.43
N VAL A 109 6.05 -22.13 -6.21
CA VAL A 109 5.42 -23.42 -5.91
C VAL A 109 5.68 -24.43 -7.01
#